data_82b249d45c8246831b42c40c9318654a
#
_entry.id   82b249d45c8246831b42c40c9318654a
#
_cell.length_a   1.000
_cell.length_b   1.000
_cell.length_c   1.000
_cell.angle_alpha   90.00
_cell.angle_beta   90.00
_cell.angle_gamma   90.00
#
_symmetry.space_group_name_H-M   'P 1'
#
loop_
_entity.id
_entity.type
_entity.pdbx_description
1 polymer ?
#
loop_
_entity_poly.entity_id
_entity_poly.type
_entity_poly.pdbx_seq_one_letter_code
_entity_poly.pdbx_strand_id
1 'polypeptide(L)'
;QNYAPELMELAPRDVVTRATQTEIDAGRGFEGGYVLLDLRYLGEKLIQERLPGISELCRHFLGINPAKEPVPIQPGQNYTMGGIACNEHGETGIAGLYAAGECACVSVHGANRLGGNSQLETLVFGRRAGASAAKKVQEEAVAPAESALAATLAQQRERVEALLKR
;
A
#
# COMPACT_ATOMS: atom_id res chain seq x y z
N GLN A 1 18.42 10.31 -15.10
CA GLN A 1 19.81 9.99 -15.48
C GLN A 1 20.75 9.94 -14.28
N ASN A 2 20.69 10.90 -13.36
CA ASN A 2 21.64 10.98 -12.23
C ASN A 2 21.44 9.88 -11.18
N TYR A 3 20.24 9.33 -11.03
CA TYR A 3 19.87 8.37 -9.99
C TYR A 3 19.78 6.92 -10.51
N ALA A 4 19.44 6.73 -11.77
CA ALA A 4 19.32 5.43 -12.41
C ALA A 4 19.68 5.57 -13.90
N PRO A 5 20.97 5.63 -14.24
CA PRO A 5 21.43 5.97 -15.59
C PRO A 5 21.00 4.98 -16.66
N GLU A 6 20.79 3.70 -16.30
CA GLU A 6 20.38 2.67 -17.26
C GLU A 6 18.87 2.59 -17.44
N LEU A 7 18.07 2.73 -16.35
CA LEU A 7 16.62 2.54 -16.37
C LEU A 7 15.84 3.84 -16.36
N MET A 8 16.48 4.94 -15.96
CA MET A 8 15.89 6.28 -15.87
C MET A 8 14.52 6.26 -15.16
N GLU A 9 13.46 6.72 -15.80
CA GLU A 9 12.09 6.72 -15.28
C GLU A 9 11.46 5.33 -15.14
N LEU A 10 12.05 4.31 -15.74
CA LEU A 10 11.64 2.90 -15.62
C LEU A 10 12.30 2.18 -14.45
N ALA A 11 13.11 2.88 -13.65
CA ALA A 11 13.68 2.33 -12.43
C ALA A 11 12.59 1.88 -11.44
N PRO A 12 12.89 0.97 -10.51
CA PRO A 12 11.98 0.57 -9.45
C PRO A 12 11.39 1.79 -8.72
N ARG A 13 10.12 1.72 -8.34
CA ARG A 13 9.39 2.86 -7.77
C ARG A 13 10.04 3.45 -6.53
N ASP A 14 10.63 2.61 -5.68
CA ASP A 14 11.37 3.05 -4.49
C ASP A 14 12.60 3.90 -4.86
N VAL A 15 13.31 3.57 -5.94
CA VAL A 15 14.44 4.36 -6.45
C VAL A 15 13.94 5.71 -6.97
N VAL A 16 12.89 5.72 -7.80
CA VAL A 16 12.31 6.95 -8.35
C VAL A 16 11.75 7.83 -7.23
N THR A 17 11.05 7.26 -6.26
CA THR A 17 10.47 7.99 -5.13
C THR A 17 11.53 8.66 -4.27
N ARG A 18 12.61 7.92 -3.90
CA ARG A 18 13.74 8.49 -3.15
C ARG A 18 14.46 9.58 -3.95
N ALA A 19 14.65 9.38 -5.25
CA ALA A 19 15.24 10.38 -6.12
C ALA A 19 14.40 11.66 -6.17
N THR A 20 13.08 11.53 -6.33
CA THR A 20 12.14 12.66 -6.30
C THR A 20 12.20 13.40 -4.98
N GLN A 21 12.19 12.69 -3.85
CA GLN A 21 12.29 13.31 -2.53
C GLN A 21 13.62 14.04 -2.36
N THR A 22 14.72 13.46 -2.82
CA THR A 22 16.04 14.13 -2.79
C THR A 22 16.05 15.45 -3.58
N GLU A 23 15.37 15.52 -4.72
CA GLU A 23 15.27 16.74 -5.51
C GLU A 23 14.42 17.81 -4.79
N ILE A 24 13.33 17.40 -4.14
CA ILE A 24 12.48 18.28 -3.34
C ILE A 24 13.25 18.84 -2.14
N ASP A 25 13.92 17.98 -1.38
CA ASP A 25 14.69 18.35 -0.18
C ASP A 25 15.88 19.27 -0.51
N ALA A 26 16.44 19.11 -1.69
CA ALA A 26 17.52 19.98 -2.20
C ALA A 26 17.01 21.32 -2.78
N GLY A 27 15.71 21.63 -2.65
CA GLY A 27 15.09 22.86 -3.13
C GLY A 27 14.94 22.95 -4.65
N ARG A 28 15.03 21.81 -5.36
CA ARG A 28 14.81 21.75 -6.82
C ARG A 28 13.38 21.32 -7.18
N GLY A 29 12.54 21.09 -6.20
CA GLY A 29 11.09 20.92 -6.36
C GLY A 29 10.36 22.26 -6.47
N PHE A 30 9.05 22.18 -6.73
CA PHE A 30 8.17 23.34 -6.73
C PHE A 30 7.67 23.67 -5.31
N GLU A 31 7.20 24.90 -5.12
CA GLU A 31 6.52 25.29 -3.88
C GLU A 31 5.32 24.36 -3.64
N GLY A 32 5.22 23.80 -2.42
CA GLY A 32 4.26 22.73 -2.10
C GLY A 32 4.83 21.32 -2.14
N GLY A 33 6.14 21.16 -2.45
CA GLY A 33 6.85 19.89 -2.31
C GLY A 33 6.53 18.86 -3.40
N TYR A 34 6.42 19.28 -4.64
CA TYR A 34 6.16 18.40 -5.77
C TYR A 34 7.18 18.58 -6.91
N VAL A 35 7.22 17.63 -7.84
CA VAL A 35 7.93 17.72 -9.11
C VAL A 35 6.97 17.47 -10.28
N LEU A 36 7.42 17.71 -11.50
CA LEU A 36 6.60 17.52 -12.70
C LEU A 36 6.97 16.23 -13.42
N LEU A 37 5.96 15.40 -13.67
CA LEU A 37 6.05 14.24 -14.55
C LEU A 37 5.62 14.67 -15.97
N ASP A 38 6.55 14.63 -16.90
CA ASP A 38 6.27 15.00 -18.29
C ASP A 38 5.97 13.77 -19.15
N LEU A 39 4.72 13.62 -19.53
CA LEU A 39 4.23 12.54 -20.41
C LEU A 39 4.01 12.98 -21.85
N ARG A 40 4.22 14.27 -22.18
CA ARG A 40 3.90 14.84 -23.48
C ARG A 40 4.61 14.16 -24.64
N TYR A 41 5.83 13.66 -24.39
CA TYR A 41 6.63 12.94 -25.40
C TYR A 41 5.99 11.65 -25.91
N LEU A 42 5.05 11.05 -25.14
CA LEU A 42 4.31 9.85 -25.55
C LEU A 42 3.26 10.13 -26.63
N GLY A 43 2.77 11.37 -26.69
CA GLY A 43 1.70 11.78 -27.59
C GLY A 43 0.31 11.37 -27.11
N GLU A 44 -0.69 12.13 -27.54
CA GLU A 44 -2.08 12.01 -27.07
C GLU A 44 -2.67 10.61 -27.32
N LYS A 45 -2.41 10.03 -28.49
CA LYS A 45 -2.93 8.71 -28.86
C LYS A 45 -2.48 7.63 -27.90
N LEU A 46 -1.17 7.56 -27.60
CA LEU A 46 -0.63 6.54 -26.71
C LEU A 46 -1.09 6.73 -25.25
N ILE A 47 -1.20 7.97 -24.79
CA ILE A 47 -1.73 8.30 -23.46
C ILE A 47 -3.19 7.85 -23.33
N GLN A 48 -4.02 8.09 -24.33
CA GLN A 48 -5.41 7.64 -24.32
C GLN A 48 -5.55 6.12 -24.37
N GLU A 49 -4.71 5.43 -25.15
CA GLU A 49 -4.74 3.97 -25.27
C GLU A 49 -4.19 3.25 -24.04
N ARG A 50 -3.10 3.75 -23.43
CA ARG A 50 -2.35 3.05 -22.39
C ARG A 50 -2.60 3.58 -20.98
N LEU A 51 -2.97 4.84 -20.85
CA LEU A 51 -3.13 5.56 -19.58
C LEU A 51 -4.50 6.27 -19.47
N PRO A 52 -5.63 5.65 -19.93
CA PRO A 52 -6.93 6.33 -19.92
C PRO A 52 -7.35 6.79 -18.53
N GLY A 53 -7.16 5.94 -17.50
CA GLY A 53 -7.48 6.28 -16.12
C GLY A 53 -6.65 7.43 -15.55
N ILE A 54 -5.35 7.49 -15.87
CA ILE A 54 -4.49 8.62 -15.47
C ILE A 54 -4.95 9.91 -16.16
N SER A 55 -5.27 9.83 -17.44
CA SER A 55 -5.79 10.98 -18.19
C SER A 55 -7.10 11.51 -17.62
N GLU A 56 -7.99 10.61 -17.21
CA GLU A 56 -9.26 10.96 -16.58
C GLU A 56 -9.07 11.60 -15.19
N LEU A 57 -8.22 11.02 -14.35
CA LEU A 57 -7.87 11.56 -13.03
C LEU A 57 -7.24 12.97 -13.16
N CYS A 58 -6.28 13.15 -14.06
CA CYS A 58 -5.66 14.46 -14.30
C CYS A 58 -6.69 15.50 -14.73
N ARG A 59 -7.63 15.14 -15.59
CA ARG A 59 -8.66 16.05 -16.06
C ARG A 59 -9.66 16.42 -14.97
N HIS A 60 -10.14 15.43 -14.19
CA HIS A 60 -11.13 15.65 -13.14
C HIS A 60 -10.60 16.39 -11.92
N PHE A 61 -9.40 16.02 -11.44
CA PHE A 61 -8.87 16.55 -10.20
C PHE A 61 -7.93 17.75 -10.37
N LEU A 62 -7.23 17.82 -11.49
CA LEU A 62 -6.25 18.87 -11.73
C LEU A 62 -6.67 19.83 -12.87
N GLY A 63 -7.66 19.47 -13.66
CA GLY A 63 -8.09 20.26 -14.83
C GLY A 63 -7.08 20.25 -15.98
N ILE A 64 -6.08 19.36 -16.01
CA ILE A 64 -5.01 19.31 -16.99
C ILE A 64 -5.14 18.13 -17.94
N ASN A 65 -4.60 18.29 -19.14
CA ASN A 65 -4.44 17.22 -20.11
C ASN A 65 -2.98 16.75 -20.12
N PRO A 66 -2.65 15.53 -19.66
CA PRO A 66 -1.28 15.03 -19.55
C PRO A 66 -0.56 14.89 -20.90
N ALA A 67 -1.29 14.95 -22.01
CA ALA A 67 -0.70 15.02 -23.36
C ALA A 67 -0.22 16.43 -23.73
N LYS A 68 -0.64 17.47 -23.02
CA LYS A 68 -0.32 18.88 -23.30
C LYS A 68 0.43 19.56 -22.19
N GLU A 69 0.22 19.11 -20.96
CA GLU A 69 0.76 19.71 -19.74
C GLU A 69 1.40 18.65 -18.86
N PRO A 70 2.52 18.96 -18.19
CA PRO A 70 3.14 18.03 -17.25
C PRO A 70 2.27 17.87 -15.99
N VAL A 71 2.31 16.68 -15.39
CA VAL A 71 1.52 16.31 -14.24
C VAL A 71 2.31 16.57 -12.95
N PRO A 72 1.80 17.35 -11.99
CA PRO A 72 2.43 17.49 -10.69
C PRO A 72 2.34 16.17 -9.93
N ILE A 73 3.47 15.69 -9.43
CA ILE A 73 3.57 14.48 -8.64
C ILE A 73 4.36 14.72 -7.35
N GLN A 74 3.98 14.01 -6.31
CA GLN A 74 4.62 14.08 -4.99
C GLN A 74 4.84 12.66 -4.48
N PRO A 75 5.98 12.38 -3.81
CA PRO A 75 6.17 11.13 -3.08
C PRO A 75 5.08 10.95 -2.03
N GLY A 76 4.53 9.74 -1.96
CA GLY A 76 3.54 9.40 -0.95
C GLY A 76 3.63 7.94 -0.58
N GLN A 77 3.32 7.62 0.68
CA GLN A 77 3.20 6.23 1.10
C GLN A 77 1.95 5.63 0.49
N ASN A 78 2.12 4.49 -0.17
CA ASN A 78 1.02 3.78 -0.83
C ASN A 78 0.75 2.41 -0.19
N TYR A 79 1.79 1.72 0.28
CA TYR A 79 1.67 0.35 0.79
C TYR A 79 2.74 0.09 1.85
N THR A 80 2.35 -0.56 2.94
CA THR A 80 3.26 -0.97 4.01
C THR A 80 3.68 -2.43 3.81
N MET A 81 4.97 -2.67 3.53
CA MET A 81 5.53 -4.02 3.57
C MET A 81 5.84 -4.38 5.01
N GLY A 82 5.60 -5.65 5.37
CA GLY A 82 5.71 -6.11 6.76
C GLY A 82 4.33 -6.24 7.40
N GLY A 83 4.28 -6.18 8.73
CA GLY A 83 3.03 -6.31 9.49
C GLY A 83 3.01 -7.53 10.40
N ILE A 84 1.86 -8.12 10.62
CA ILE A 84 1.66 -9.28 11.50
C ILE A 84 2.34 -10.50 10.86
N ALA A 85 3.33 -11.08 11.52
CA ALA A 85 4.00 -12.29 11.06
C ALA A 85 2.99 -13.44 10.96
N CYS A 86 2.88 -14.05 9.78
CA CYS A 86 2.01 -15.18 9.53
C CYS A 86 2.62 -16.11 8.48
N ASN A 87 2.12 -17.36 8.43
CA ASN A 87 2.49 -18.31 7.41
C ASN A 87 1.63 -18.15 6.13
N GLU A 88 1.85 -19.01 5.15
CA GLU A 88 1.13 -19.01 3.87
C GLU A 88 -0.37 -19.36 3.99
N HIS A 89 -0.82 -19.76 5.18
CA HIS A 89 -2.21 -20.01 5.51
C HIS A 89 -2.85 -18.89 6.34
N GLY A 90 -2.10 -17.80 6.57
CA GLY A 90 -2.53 -16.66 7.36
C GLY A 90 -2.51 -16.89 8.87
N GLU A 91 -1.99 -18.01 9.33
CA GLU A 91 -1.89 -18.33 10.77
C GLU A 91 -0.78 -17.49 11.40
N THR A 92 -1.09 -16.84 12.51
CA THR A 92 -0.13 -16.06 13.31
C THR A 92 0.49 -16.90 14.42
N GLY A 93 1.42 -16.34 15.19
CA GLY A 93 1.95 -16.97 16.39
C GLY A 93 0.93 -17.14 17.53
N ILE A 94 -0.29 -16.62 17.38
CA ILE A 94 -1.39 -16.72 18.35
C ILE A 94 -2.45 -17.66 17.79
N ALA A 95 -2.73 -18.75 18.53
CA ALA A 95 -3.71 -19.74 18.10
C ALA A 95 -5.11 -19.11 17.89
N GLY A 96 -5.71 -19.37 16.73
CA GLY A 96 -7.02 -18.82 16.35
C GLY A 96 -7.00 -17.39 15.82
N LEU A 97 -5.84 -16.72 15.78
CA LEU A 97 -5.68 -15.42 15.14
C LEU A 97 -5.06 -15.58 13.75
N TYR A 98 -5.71 -14.99 12.75
CA TYR A 98 -5.29 -15.02 11.36
C TYR A 98 -5.06 -13.60 10.84
N ALA A 99 -4.15 -13.45 9.88
CA ALA A 99 -3.89 -12.19 9.20
C ALA A 99 -3.73 -12.41 7.70
N ALA A 100 -4.27 -11.50 6.88
CA ALA A 100 -4.13 -11.53 5.42
C ALA A 100 -4.23 -10.11 4.83
N GLY A 101 -3.63 -9.90 3.67
CA GLY A 101 -3.57 -8.59 3.01
C GLY A 101 -2.52 -7.67 3.61
N GLU A 102 -2.63 -6.38 3.42
CA GLU A 102 -1.61 -5.39 3.77
C GLU A 102 -1.17 -5.42 5.25
N CYS A 103 -2.07 -5.80 6.17
CA CYS A 103 -1.72 -5.92 7.59
C CYS A 103 -0.85 -7.15 7.92
N ALA A 104 -0.70 -8.10 6.98
CA ALA A 104 -0.03 -9.37 7.17
C ALA A 104 1.36 -9.37 6.54
N CYS A 105 2.31 -10.03 7.18
CA CYS A 105 3.64 -10.28 6.65
C CYS A 105 3.84 -11.76 6.32
N VAL A 106 3.40 -12.16 5.11
CA VAL A 106 3.72 -13.47 4.51
C VAL A 106 5.08 -13.44 3.79
N SER A 107 5.76 -12.31 3.79
CA SER A 107 7.07 -12.05 3.16
C SER A 107 7.08 -12.10 1.62
N VAL A 108 5.92 -12.06 0.95
CA VAL A 108 5.84 -12.15 -0.51
C VAL A 108 6.29 -10.89 -1.26
N HIS A 109 6.41 -9.77 -0.57
CA HIS A 109 6.79 -8.49 -1.19
C HIS A 109 8.24 -8.09 -0.93
N GLY A 110 8.92 -8.72 0.02
CA GLY A 110 10.26 -8.30 0.43
C GLY A 110 10.25 -6.84 0.92
N ALA A 111 11.23 -6.07 0.46
CA ALA A 111 11.34 -4.66 0.82
C ALA A 111 10.58 -3.71 -0.14
N ASN A 112 10.10 -4.20 -1.28
CA ASN A 112 9.43 -3.39 -2.29
C ASN A 112 8.36 -4.19 -3.04
N ARG A 113 7.09 -3.87 -2.83
CA ARG A 113 5.96 -4.50 -3.50
C ARG A 113 5.92 -4.08 -4.98
N LEU A 114 5.84 -5.06 -5.89
CA LEU A 114 5.63 -4.80 -7.31
C LEU A 114 4.17 -4.43 -7.60
N GLY A 115 3.98 -3.63 -8.67
CA GLY A 115 2.67 -3.11 -9.07
C GLY A 115 1.60 -4.19 -9.22
N GLY A 116 0.41 -3.95 -8.66
CA GLY A 116 -0.74 -4.88 -8.70
C GLY A 116 -0.72 -6.00 -7.67
N ASN A 117 0.42 -6.36 -7.11
CA ASN A 117 0.55 -7.51 -6.21
C ASN A 117 -0.18 -7.38 -4.87
N SER A 118 -0.52 -6.16 -4.43
CA SER A 118 -1.35 -5.96 -3.24
C SER A 118 -2.74 -6.58 -3.39
N GLN A 119 -3.36 -6.43 -4.54
CA GLN A 119 -4.68 -7.02 -4.81
C GLN A 119 -4.59 -8.55 -4.92
N LEU A 120 -3.54 -9.06 -5.58
CA LEU A 120 -3.31 -10.51 -5.65
C LEU A 120 -3.07 -11.12 -4.27
N GLU A 121 -2.27 -10.46 -3.44
CA GLU A 121 -2.05 -10.88 -2.05
C GLU A 121 -3.36 -10.97 -1.28
N THR A 122 -4.16 -9.90 -1.29
CA THR A 122 -5.43 -9.84 -0.58
C THR A 122 -6.37 -10.99 -0.97
N LEU A 123 -6.47 -11.28 -2.26
CA LEU A 123 -7.32 -12.36 -2.78
C LEU A 123 -6.79 -13.75 -2.41
N VAL A 124 -5.51 -14.00 -2.68
CA VAL A 124 -4.90 -15.32 -2.49
C VAL A 124 -4.80 -15.69 -1.01
N PHE A 125 -4.19 -14.80 -0.21
CA PHE A 125 -3.97 -15.08 1.21
C PHE A 125 -5.23 -14.86 2.05
N GLY A 126 -6.13 -13.96 1.66
CA GLY A 126 -7.45 -13.85 2.27
C GLY A 126 -8.26 -15.14 2.14
N ARG A 127 -8.25 -15.76 0.94
CA ARG A 127 -8.87 -17.06 0.72
C ARG A 127 -8.23 -18.17 1.56
N ARG A 128 -6.90 -18.22 1.62
CA ARG A 128 -6.17 -19.24 2.40
C ARG A 128 -6.42 -19.10 3.90
N ALA A 129 -6.32 -17.88 4.42
CA ALA A 129 -6.59 -17.59 5.83
C ALA A 129 -8.03 -17.94 6.21
N GLY A 130 -9.01 -17.57 5.37
CA GLY A 130 -10.40 -17.93 5.57
C GLY A 130 -10.65 -19.43 5.59
N ALA A 131 -10.03 -20.18 4.68
CA ALA A 131 -10.13 -21.64 4.65
C ALA A 131 -9.52 -22.30 5.90
N SER A 132 -8.34 -21.84 6.34
CA SER A 132 -7.70 -22.32 7.57
C SER A 132 -8.52 -21.99 8.82
N ALA A 133 -9.05 -20.77 8.91
CA ALA A 133 -9.91 -20.38 10.03
C ALA A 133 -11.19 -21.21 10.09
N ALA A 134 -11.85 -21.45 8.95
CA ALA A 134 -13.05 -22.28 8.87
C ALA A 134 -12.79 -23.72 9.30
N LYS A 135 -11.67 -24.32 8.86
CA LYS A 135 -11.25 -25.66 9.27
C LYS A 135 -11.04 -25.74 10.78
N LYS A 136 -10.33 -24.75 11.36
CA LYS A 136 -10.08 -24.71 12.79
C LYS A 136 -11.37 -24.63 13.60
N VAL A 137 -12.33 -23.82 13.21
CA VAL A 137 -13.64 -23.69 13.89
C VAL A 137 -14.43 -25.01 13.84
N GLN A 138 -14.28 -25.80 12.77
CA GLN A 138 -14.92 -27.12 12.67
C GLN A 138 -14.26 -28.16 13.58
N GLU A 139 -12.95 -28.08 13.78
CA GLU A 139 -12.17 -29.02 14.58
C GLU A 139 -12.19 -28.69 16.07
N GLU A 140 -12.27 -27.42 16.42
CA GLU A 140 -12.21 -26.91 17.79
C GLU A 140 -13.42 -26.02 18.08
N ALA A 141 -14.48 -26.56 18.69
CA ALA A 141 -15.59 -25.75 19.21
C ALA A 141 -15.15 -25.04 20.50
N VAL A 142 -14.51 -23.88 20.38
CA VAL A 142 -14.15 -23.06 21.55
C VAL A 142 -15.20 -21.98 21.75
N ALA A 143 -16.03 -22.12 22.76
CA ALA A 143 -16.86 -21.02 23.23
C ALA A 143 -15.99 -20.04 24.04
N PRO A 144 -15.87 -18.76 23.62
CA PRO A 144 -15.13 -17.78 24.41
C PRO A 144 -15.83 -17.54 25.75
N ALA A 145 -15.07 -17.44 26.82
CA ALA A 145 -15.62 -17.01 28.13
C ALA A 145 -16.01 -15.52 28.00
N GLU A 146 -17.29 -15.21 27.91
CA GLU A 146 -17.81 -13.85 27.75
C GLU A 146 -17.27 -12.88 28.83
N SER A 147 -17.09 -13.33 30.05
CA SER A 147 -16.55 -12.52 31.15
C SER A 147 -15.10 -12.08 30.92
N ALA A 148 -14.25 -12.97 30.36
CA ALA A 148 -12.85 -12.63 30.06
C ALA A 148 -12.74 -11.65 28.89
N LEU A 149 -13.59 -11.80 27.88
CA LEU A 149 -13.66 -10.88 26.75
C LEU A 149 -14.14 -9.47 27.18
N ALA A 150 -15.16 -9.38 28.03
CA ALA A 150 -15.68 -8.11 28.52
C ALA A 150 -14.63 -7.34 29.33
N ALA A 151 -13.90 -8.00 30.23
CA ALA A 151 -12.84 -7.38 31.01
C ALA A 151 -11.68 -6.86 30.15
N THR A 152 -11.24 -7.67 29.19
CA THR A 152 -10.18 -7.27 28.24
C THR A 152 -10.62 -6.10 27.35
N LEU A 153 -11.86 -6.13 26.89
CA LEU A 153 -12.41 -5.04 26.06
C LEU A 153 -12.48 -3.71 26.83
N ALA A 154 -12.92 -3.75 28.09
CA ALA A 154 -12.97 -2.56 28.94
C ALA A 154 -11.56 -1.96 29.14
N GLN A 155 -10.58 -2.79 29.48
CA GLN A 155 -9.18 -2.37 29.64
C GLN A 155 -8.60 -1.75 28.36
N GLN A 156 -8.85 -2.34 27.18
CA GLN A 156 -8.35 -1.81 25.92
C GLN A 156 -9.05 -0.49 25.53
N ARG A 157 -10.33 -0.32 25.82
CA ARG A 157 -11.05 0.94 25.62
C ARG A 157 -10.44 2.06 26.45
N GLU A 158 -10.21 1.86 27.74
CA GLU A 158 -9.56 2.85 28.61
C GLU A 158 -8.18 3.25 28.07
N ARG A 159 -7.40 2.26 27.61
CA ARG A 159 -6.07 2.52 27.02
C ARG A 159 -6.15 3.39 25.78
N VAL A 160 -7.06 3.10 24.86
CA VAL A 160 -7.27 3.88 23.64
C VAL A 160 -7.76 5.29 23.95
N GLU A 161 -8.73 5.43 24.86
CA GLU A 161 -9.21 6.75 25.29
C GLU A 161 -8.12 7.59 25.95
N ALA A 162 -7.23 6.98 26.73
CA ALA A 162 -6.10 7.68 27.32
C ALA A 162 -5.09 8.18 26.27
N LEU A 163 -4.92 7.44 25.17
CA LEU A 163 -4.06 7.85 24.05
C LEU A 163 -4.66 9.00 23.22
N LEU A 164 -5.98 9.01 23.05
CA LEU A 164 -6.70 10.05 22.30
C LEU A 164 -6.82 11.40 23.04
N LYS A 165 -6.58 11.42 24.36
CA LYS A 165 -6.60 12.63 25.20
C LYS A 165 -5.24 13.32 25.31
N ARG A 166 -4.21 12.79 24.67
CA ARG A 166 -2.85 13.39 24.59
C ARG A 166 -2.67 14.13 23.27
#